data_f439315251bb93df3179df6ddea43a35
#
_entry.id   f439315251bb93df3179df6ddea43a35
#
_cell.length_a   1.000
_cell.length_b   1.000
_cell.length_c   1.000
_cell.angle_alpha   90.00
_cell.angle_beta   90.00
_cell.angle_gamma   90.00
#
_symmetry.space_group_name_H-M   'P 1'
#
loop_
_entity.id
_entity.type
_entity.pdbx_description
1 polymer ?
#
loop_
_entity_poly.entity_id
_entity_poly.type
_entity_poly.pdbx_seq_one_letter_code
_entity_poly.pdbx_strand_id
1 'polypeptide(L)'
;MSTSRDRVRQALSHQGSDRIPVDFGATAVTGIHCRVVEALRKHYGLSYKPVKIVDTFQMLGEVDRDLADAMGVDCIGVGGTRDIFDHDTECMHEQVTPWGQKVLVPIQLDLTQDKEGDVYVYAGGDKNYPPSAVMPNGCFFINAIERQQPIDEDKLDPMDNLEEFNSITDEELDAYKKKVNEASATGRAVVASFGGTALGDVAFVPGMGLKEPKGIRSVVEWYMSTVMRQEYLHEIFRRQTDIAIANYEKLWAVLGDKVDVVLTCGTDFGSQESQFCSVEVFNELWLPHYRRMNDWIHEHTTWKVFKHSCGAIVPILLGLIEAGFDIINPVQINAKGMDSGMLKREFGSHLTFWGGGVDTQKMLPFGTPDEIRRHVLGQCEILGKDGGFVFNSVHNIQANVPVENVIAMLDALKTV
;
A
#
# COMPACT_ATOMS: atom_id res chain seq x y z
N MET A 1 26.63 -13.85 -6.81
CA MET A 1 25.36 -13.66 -6.05
C MET A 1 24.70 -12.40 -6.58
N SER A 2 23.42 -12.48 -6.87
CA SER A 2 22.65 -11.32 -7.30
C SER A 2 22.55 -10.30 -6.15
N THR A 3 22.50 -9.00 -6.47
CA THR A 3 22.14 -7.98 -5.48
C THR A 3 20.66 -8.06 -5.14
N SER A 4 20.23 -7.41 -4.07
CA SER A 4 18.79 -7.29 -3.74
C SER A 4 17.97 -6.71 -4.90
N ARG A 5 18.48 -5.64 -5.52
CA ARG A 5 17.85 -5.02 -6.69
C ARG A 5 17.78 -5.96 -7.90
N ASP A 6 18.84 -6.73 -8.14
CA ASP A 6 18.86 -7.69 -9.26
C ASP A 6 17.81 -8.79 -9.08
N ARG A 7 17.62 -9.33 -7.85
CA ARG A 7 16.59 -10.34 -7.57
C ARG A 7 15.18 -9.83 -7.89
N VAL A 8 14.87 -8.62 -7.44
CA VAL A 8 13.56 -8.02 -7.72
C VAL A 8 13.39 -7.79 -9.23
N ARG A 9 14.39 -7.26 -9.93
CA ARG A 9 14.35 -7.08 -11.39
C ARG A 9 14.21 -8.38 -12.16
N GLN A 10 14.88 -9.46 -11.70
CA GLN A 10 14.71 -10.79 -12.27
C GLN A 10 13.28 -11.29 -12.07
N ALA A 11 12.70 -11.15 -10.87
CA ALA A 11 11.31 -11.51 -10.63
C ALA A 11 10.35 -10.71 -11.51
N LEU A 12 10.55 -9.39 -11.64
CA LEU A 12 9.77 -8.51 -12.53
C LEU A 12 9.90 -8.85 -14.01
N SER A 13 10.97 -9.54 -14.39
CA SER A 13 11.22 -10.02 -15.75
C SER A 13 10.85 -11.50 -15.93
N HIS A 14 10.13 -12.10 -14.99
CA HIS A 14 9.74 -13.52 -14.98
C HIS A 14 10.95 -14.46 -15.13
N GLN A 15 12.05 -14.13 -14.44
CA GLN A 15 13.28 -14.92 -14.42
C GLN A 15 13.54 -15.45 -13.02
N GLY A 16 14.10 -16.64 -12.93
CA GLY A 16 14.57 -17.19 -11.66
C GLY A 16 15.77 -16.41 -11.10
N SER A 17 15.87 -16.32 -9.79
CA SER A 17 16.98 -15.71 -9.06
C SER A 17 17.63 -16.73 -8.11
N ASP A 18 18.72 -16.34 -7.45
CA ASP A 18 19.42 -17.18 -6.48
C ASP A 18 18.60 -17.45 -5.20
N ARG A 19 17.58 -16.66 -4.92
CA ARG A 19 16.49 -16.87 -3.95
C ARG A 19 15.28 -16.00 -4.31
N ILE A 20 14.13 -16.30 -3.75
CA ILE A 20 12.93 -15.46 -3.90
C ILE A 20 13.19 -14.09 -3.25
N PRO A 21 12.98 -12.96 -3.97
CA PRO A 21 13.07 -11.64 -3.38
C PRO A 21 11.96 -11.39 -2.37
N VAL A 22 12.27 -10.62 -1.32
CA VAL A 22 11.41 -10.38 -0.17
C VAL A 22 11.15 -8.89 -0.02
N ASP A 23 9.89 -8.52 0.17
CA ASP A 23 9.46 -7.18 0.56
C ASP A 23 8.73 -7.19 1.89
N PHE A 24 9.16 -6.32 2.80
CA PHE A 24 8.39 -5.90 3.97
C PHE A 24 8.68 -4.43 4.25
N GLY A 25 7.65 -3.61 4.13
CA GLY A 25 7.69 -2.18 4.46
C GLY A 25 8.01 -1.24 3.29
N ALA A 26 8.06 -1.72 2.03
CA ALA A 26 8.27 -0.83 0.90
C ALA A 26 7.02 0.03 0.56
N THR A 27 5.83 -0.39 0.97
CA THR A 27 4.59 0.36 0.76
C THR A 27 3.68 0.29 2.00
N ALA A 28 2.63 1.11 2.05
CA ALA A 28 1.58 1.06 3.07
C ALA A 28 0.73 -0.24 3.03
N VAL A 29 0.92 -1.08 2.01
CA VAL A 29 0.19 -2.35 1.83
C VAL A 29 1.09 -3.60 1.96
N THR A 30 2.38 -3.40 2.26
CA THR A 30 3.37 -4.47 2.48
C THR A 30 4.09 -4.33 3.82
N GLY A 31 3.50 -3.58 4.76
CA GLY A 31 4.10 -3.16 6.01
C GLY A 31 3.93 -4.13 7.17
N ILE A 32 4.50 -3.71 8.30
CA ILE A 32 4.45 -4.44 9.58
C ILE A 32 4.02 -3.47 10.68
N HIS A 33 3.03 -3.86 11.48
CA HIS A 33 2.58 -3.05 12.61
C HIS A 33 3.74 -2.76 13.60
N CYS A 34 3.79 -1.56 14.15
CA CYS A 34 4.90 -1.08 14.99
C CYS A 34 5.22 -2.00 16.19
N ARG A 35 4.23 -2.66 16.80
CA ARG A 35 4.45 -3.66 17.87
C ARG A 35 5.30 -4.84 17.41
N VAL A 36 5.02 -5.34 16.21
CA VAL A 36 5.74 -6.47 15.64
C VAL A 36 7.14 -6.05 15.19
N VAL A 37 7.29 -4.82 14.65
CA VAL A 37 8.61 -4.24 14.32
C VAL A 37 9.50 -4.17 15.57
N GLU A 38 9.01 -3.67 16.70
CA GLU A 38 9.76 -3.63 17.96
C GLU A 38 10.15 -5.04 18.43
N ALA A 39 9.22 -6.00 18.36
CA ALA A 39 9.48 -7.38 18.74
C ALA A 39 10.52 -8.04 17.84
N LEU A 40 10.52 -7.81 16.53
CA LEU A 40 11.52 -8.26 15.58
C LEU A 40 12.89 -7.65 15.86
N ARG A 41 12.98 -6.34 16.12
CA ARG A 41 14.24 -5.69 16.52
C ARG A 41 14.83 -6.33 17.77
N LYS A 42 13.98 -6.59 18.77
CA LYS A 42 14.40 -7.30 20.00
C LYS A 42 14.90 -8.73 19.70
N HIS A 43 14.17 -9.48 18.85
CA HIS A 43 14.57 -10.84 18.46
C HIS A 43 15.95 -10.88 17.80
N TYR A 44 16.22 -9.96 16.88
CA TYR A 44 17.52 -9.88 16.19
C TYR A 44 18.63 -9.22 17.02
N GLY A 45 18.37 -8.84 18.29
CA GLY A 45 19.36 -8.21 19.15
C GLY A 45 19.80 -6.81 18.69
N LEU A 46 18.96 -6.13 17.91
CA LEU A 46 19.22 -4.77 17.43
C LEU A 46 19.05 -3.76 18.56
N SER A 47 19.79 -2.65 18.49
CA SER A 47 19.70 -1.57 19.47
C SER A 47 18.27 -1.06 19.59
N TYR A 48 17.82 -0.85 20.84
CA TYR A 48 16.51 -0.25 21.08
C TYR A 48 16.46 1.19 20.57
N LYS A 49 15.39 1.52 19.89
CA LYS A 49 14.96 2.88 19.53
C LYS A 49 13.44 2.90 19.39
N PRO A 50 12.77 4.04 19.65
CA PRO A 50 11.35 4.17 19.33
C PRO A 50 11.11 3.86 17.85
N VAL A 51 10.08 3.05 17.57
CA VAL A 51 9.74 2.71 16.18
C VAL A 51 9.13 3.94 15.50
N LYS A 52 9.67 4.33 14.35
CA LYS A 52 9.08 5.39 13.52
C LYS A 52 7.84 4.84 12.84
N ILE A 53 6.71 5.55 12.96
CA ILE A 53 5.47 5.23 12.25
C ILE A 53 5.57 5.81 10.84
N VAL A 54 5.45 4.97 9.84
CA VAL A 54 5.52 5.34 8.41
C VAL A 54 4.15 5.37 7.74
N ASP A 55 3.17 4.69 8.32
CA ASP A 55 1.76 4.78 7.98
C ASP A 55 0.96 4.95 9.27
N THR A 56 0.44 6.15 9.48
CA THR A 56 -0.29 6.52 10.69
C THR A 56 -1.66 5.87 10.76
N PHE A 57 -2.31 5.63 9.62
CA PHE A 57 -3.64 5.04 9.56
C PHE A 57 -3.66 3.60 10.10
N GLN A 58 -2.67 2.79 9.71
CA GLN A 58 -2.55 1.40 10.12
C GLN A 58 -1.51 1.16 11.21
N MET A 59 -0.87 2.23 11.74
CA MET A 59 0.21 2.17 12.74
C MET A 59 1.38 1.28 12.32
N LEU A 60 1.75 1.34 11.01
CA LEU A 60 2.88 0.57 10.49
C LEU A 60 4.20 1.21 10.90
N GLY A 61 5.12 0.37 11.39
CA GLY A 61 6.46 0.77 11.77
C GLY A 61 7.46 0.69 10.62
N GLU A 62 8.43 1.58 10.61
CA GLU A 62 9.54 1.55 9.68
C GLU A 62 10.34 0.25 9.83
N VAL A 63 10.50 -0.47 8.73
CA VAL A 63 11.50 -1.55 8.61
C VAL A 63 12.80 -0.88 8.18
N ASP A 64 13.51 -0.34 9.16
CA ASP A 64 14.75 0.40 8.92
C ASP A 64 15.91 -0.50 8.45
N ARG A 65 17.01 0.11 8.06
CA ARG A 65 18.08 -0.57 7.34
C ARG A 65 18.63 -1.79 8.09
N ASP A 66 18.91 -1.66 9.39
CA ASP A 66 19.48 -2.75 10.19
C ASP A 66 18.48 -3.92 10.38
N LEU A 67 17.19 -3.61 10.54
CA LEU A 67 16.14 -4.62 10.58
C LEU A 67 15.93 -5.26 9.20
N ALA A 68 15.89 -4.47 8.13
CA ALA A 68 15.77 -4.96 6.76
C ALA A 68 16.94 -5.91 6.39
N ASP A 69 18.17 -5.59 6.82
CA ASP A 69 19.35 -6.46 6.64
C ASP A 69 19.17 -7.77 7.40
N ALA A 70 18.72 -7.72 8.66
CA ALA A 70 18.51 -8.92 9.49
C ALA A 70 17.38 -9.83 8.95
N MET A 71 16.35 -9.24 8.37
CA MET A 71 15.20 -9.94 7.77
C MET A 71 15.49 -10.44 6.35
N GLY A 72 16.53 -9.94 5.67
CA GLY A 72 16.83 -10.27 4.28
C GLY A 72 15.89 -9.61 3.26
N VAL A 73 15.37 -8.40 3.56
CA VAL A 73 14.47 -7.64 2.69
C VAL A 73 15.24 -7.07 1.49
N ASP A 74 14.66 -7.18 0.29
CA ASP A 74 15.26 -6.77 -0.98
C ASP A 74 14.72 -5.44 -1.51
N CYS A 75 13.65 -4.91 -0.93
CA CYS A 75 13.00 -3.68 -1.34
C CYS A 75 13.18 -2.56 -0.33
N ILE A 76 13.02 -1.33 -0.77
CA ILE A 76 12.96 -0.14 0.06
C ILE A 76 11.91 0.82 -0.48
N GLY A 77 11.06 1.33 0.40
CA GLY A 77 9.98 2.25 0.04
C GLY A 77 10.42 3.71 -0.01
N VAL A 78 9.80 4.46 -0.92
CA VAL A 78 9.87 5.91 -0.95
C VAL A 78 8.46 6.48 -1.08
N GLY A 79 8.03 7.23 -0.06
CA GLY A 79 6.75 7.94 -0.03
C GLY A 79 6.91 9.45 0.04
N GLY A 80 5.77 10.15 -0.01
CA GLY A 80 5.68 11.60 0.13
C GLY A 80 6.14 12.14 1.48
N THR A 81 5.93 13.43 1.67
CA THR A 81 6.24 14.15 2.92
C THR A 81 5.02 14.36 3.80
N ARG A 82 3.86 13.92 3.33
CA ARG A 82 2.58 13.98 4.04
C ARG A 82 1.94 12.61 4.15
N ASP A 83 1.27 12.36 5.28
CA ASP A 83 0.43 11.17 5.46
C ASP A 83 -1.03 11.43 4.99
N ILE A 84 -1.90 10.43 5.12
CA ILE A 84 -3.31 10.49 4.71
C ILE A 84 -4.13 11.52 5.51
N PHE A 85 -3.62 12.00 6.66
CA PHE A 85 -4.25 13.04 7.48
C PHE A 85 -3.68 14.43 7.22
N ASP A 86 -2.83 14.60 6.21
CA ASP A 86 -2.07 15.81 5.93
C ASP A 86 -1.08 16.21 7.04
N HIS A 87 -0.54 15.21 7.76
CA HIS A 87 0.54 15.44 8.72
C HIS A 87 1.91 15.39 8.03
N ASP A 88 2.84 16.24 8.49
CA ASP A 88 4.22 16.28 8.00
C ASP A 88 5.02 15.08 8.55
N THR A 89 5.39 14.14 7.67
CA THR A 89 6.13 12.91 8.02
C THR A 89 7.63 13.13 8.20
N GLU A 90 8.15 14.34 7.94
CA GLU A 90 9.55 14.69 8.19
C GLU A 90 9.77 15.28 9.60
N CYS A 91 8.72 15.85 10.19
CA CYS A 91 8.74 16.42 11.53
C CYS A 91 8.13 15.46 12.56
N MET A 92 8.99 14.67 13.23
CA MET A 92 8.55 13.59 14.12
C MET A 92 8.87 13.91 15.58
N HIS A 93 8.03 13.40 16.49
CA HIS A 93 8.27 13.44 17.94
C HIS A 93 7.93 12.11 18.62
N GLU A 94 8.47 11.90 19.82
CA GLU A 94 8.19 10.69 20.62
C GLU A 94 6.83 10.81 21.30
N GLN A 95 5.99 9.77 21.17
CA GLN A 95 4.76 9.59 21.92
C GLN A 95 4.63 8.16 22.45
N VAL A 96 3.71 7.95 23.37
CA VAL A 96 3.33 6.64 23.89
C VAL A 96 1.97 6.27 23.34
N THR A 97 1.89 5.11 22.69
CA THR A 97 0.64 4.57 22.15
C THR A 97 -0.32 4.14 23.26
N PRO A 98 -1.62 3.96 23.01
CA PRO A 98 -2.58 3.43 23.98
C PRO A 98 -2.19 2.09 24.61
N TRP A 99 -1.39 1.28 23.91
CA TRP A 99 -0.85 0.00 24.40
C TRP A 99 0.53 0.11 25.08
N GLY A 100 1.02 1.33 25.37
CA GLY A 100 2.22 1.58 26.17
C GLY A 100 3.55 1.50 25.39
N GLN A 101 3.56 1.44 24.08
CA GLN A 101 4.76 1.44 23.24
C GLN A 101 5.22 2.87 22.94
N LYS A 102 6.53 3.14 23.05
CA LYS A 102 7.13 4.39 22.57
C LYS A 102 7.35 4.34 21.07
N VAL A 103 6.85 5.35 20.37
CA VAL A 103 6.92 5.48 18.91
C VAL A 103 7.32 6.90 18.52
N LEU A 104 7.84 7.06 17.28
CA LEU A 104 7.99 8.37 16.64
C LEU A 104 6.81 8.56 15.68
N VAL A 105 6.07 9.64 15.85
CA VAL A 105 4.91 10.00 15.03
C VAL A 105 5.04 11.45 14.53
N PRO A 106 4.32 11.83 13.44
CA PRO A 106 4.25 13.24 13.03
C PRO A 106 3.86 14.16 14.19
N ILE A 107 4.47 15.34 14.25
CA ILE A 107 4.23 16.29 15.34
C ILE A 107 2.76 16.74 15.47
N GLN A 108 1.99 16.63 14.40
CA GLN A 108 0.56 16.95 14.38
C GLN A 108 -0.33 15.81 14.91
N LEU A 109 0.19 14.58 15.02
CA LEU A 109 -0.57 13.45 15.56
C LEU A 109 -0.46 13.44 17.10
N ASP A 110 -1.60 13.45 17.76
CA ASP A 110 -1.72 13.33 19.21
C ASP A 110 -2.41 12.02 19.57
N LEU A 111 -1.68 11.12 20.24
CA LEU A 111 -2.16 9.81 20.67
C LEU A 111 -2.80 9.81 22.07
N THR A 112 -3.11 10.99 22.61
CA THR A 112 -3.76 11.12 23.91
C THR A 112 -5.19 10.57 23.86
N GLN A 113 -5.48 9.61 24.74
CA GLN A 113 -6.82 9.03 24.89
C GLN A 113 -7.77 10.00 25.60
N ASP A 114 -9.02 10.00 25.15
CA ASP A 114 -10.11 10.68 25.86
C ASP A 114 -10.60 9.86 27.08
N LYS A 115 -11.76 10.24 27.65
CA LYS A 115 -12.34 9.59 28.84
C LYS A 115 -12.84 8.18 28.55
N GLU A 116 -13.22 7.91 27.33
CA GLU A 116 -13.71 6.62 26.84
C GLU A 116 -12.53 5.71 26.39
N GLY A 117 -11.33 6.27 26.29
CA GLY A 117 -10.11 5.59 25.86
C GLY A 117 -9.87 5.66 24.36
N ASP A 118 -10.64 6.47 23.64
CA ASP A 118 -10.50 6.68 22.20
C ASP A 118 -9.42 7.73 21.89
N VAL A 119 -8.76 7.60 20.73
CA VAL A 119 -7.83 8.60 20.20
C VAL A 119 -8.43 9.22 18.94
N TYR A 120 -8.65 10.54 18.95
CA TYR A 120 -9.18 11.25 17.79
C TYR A 120 -8.06 11.90 16.97
N VAL A 121 -8.17 11.76 15.65
CA VAL A 121 -7.22 12.32 14.67
C VAL A 121 -7.89 13.44 13.88
N TYR A 122 -7.14 14.52 13.63
CA TYR A 122 -7.61 15.74 13.00
C TYR A 122 -6.80 16.03 11.74
N ALA A 123 -7.46 16.48 10.68
CA ALA A 123 -6.82 16.89 9.44
C ALA A 123 -5.76 17.99 9.71
N GLY A 124 -4.51 17.72 9.31
CA GLY A 124 -3.37 18.60 9.58
C GLY A 124 -3.10 18.86 11.08
N GLY A 125 -3.69 18.06 12.00
CA GLY A 125 -3.61 18.25 13.46
C GLY A 125 -4.46 19.40 13.99
N ASP A 126 -5.34 20.00 13.20
CA ASP A 126 -6.12 21.21 13.56
C ASP A 126 -7.41 20.87 14.32
N LYS A 127 -7.34 20.96 15.65
CA LYS A 127 -8.47 20.67 16.55
C LYS A 127 -9.60 21.72 16.53
N ASN A 128 -9.51 22.79 15.72
CA ASN A 128 -10.61 23.72 15.51
C ASN A 128 -11.69 23.13 14.58
N TYR A 129 -11.39 22.03 13.87
CA TYR A 129 -12.31 21.30 13.02
C TYR A 129 -12.72 19.97 13.66
N PRO A 130 -13.82 19.36 13.23
CA PRO A 130 -14.21 18.03 13.67
C PRO A 130 -13.12 16.99 13.38
N PRO A 131 -12.98 15.93 14.21
CA PRO A 131 -12.03 14.87 13.95
C PRO A 131 -12.38 14.16 12.63
N SER A 132 -11.34 13.77 11.90
CA SER A 132 -11.45 13.06 10.62
C SER A 132 -11.35 11.55 10.77
N ALA A 133 -10.80 11.10 11.91
CA ALA A 133 -10.63 9.69 12.17
C ALA A 133 -10.56 9.41 13.69
N VAL A 134 -10.69 8.13 14.07
CA VAL A 134 -10.64 7.66 15.45
C VAL A 134 -9.95 6.32 15.55
N MET A 135 -9.12 6.14 16.58
CA MET A 135 -8.69 4.82 17.06
C MET A 135 -9.53 4.47 18.28
N PRO A 136 -10.49 3.57 18.17
CA PRO A 136 -11.33 3.14 19.28
C PRO A 136 -10.50 2.47 20.38
N ASN A 137 -10.95 2.58 21.63
CA ASN A 137 -10.32 1.94 22.77
C ASN A 137 -10.11 0.43 22.53
N GLY A 138 -8.89 -0.04 22.77
CA GLY A 138 -8.49 -1.42 22.53
C GLY A 138 -8.16 -1.77 21.07
N CYS A 139 -8.31 -0.84 20.12
CA CYS A 139 -7.88 -1.01 18.74
C CYS A 139 -6.40 -0.65 18.56
N PHE A 140 -5.82 -1.12 17.45
CA PHE A 140 -4.41 -0.92 17.09
C PHE A 140 -4.22 -0.14 15.79
N PHE A 141 -5.29 0.36 15.20
CA PHE A 141 -5.30 1.13 13.95
C PHE A 141 -6.41 2.18 13.99
N ILE A 142 -6.30 3.17 13.12
CA ILE A 142 -7.21 4.30 13.04
C ILE A 142 -8.30 4.01 12.00
N ASN A 143 -9.54 4.40 12.29
CA ASN A 143 -10.69 4.28 11.38
C ASN A 143 -11.12 5.68 10.92
N ALA A 144 -11.47 5.83 9.66
CA ALA A 144 -12.06 7.05 9.14
C ALA A 144 -13.40 7.34 9.82
N ILE A 145 -13.65 8.61 10.14
CA ILE A 145 -14.98 9.11 10.51
C ILE A 145 -15.65 9.60 9.23
N GLU A 146 -16.83 9.06 8.94
CA GLU A 146 -17.62 9.52 7.79
C GLU A 146 -18.13 10.95 8.03
N ARG A 147 -17.76 11.86 7.14
CA ARG A 147 -18.14 13.29 7.18
C ARG A 147 -18.95 13.72 5.97
N GLN A 148 -19.74 12.79 5.39
CA GLN A 148 -20.57 13.04 4.24
C GLN A 148 -21.63 14.11 4.54
N GLN A 149 -21.63 15.19 3.78
CA GLN A 149 -22.70 16.16 3.79
C GLN A 149 -23.90 15.64 2.96
N PRO A 150 -25.13 16.13 3.21
CA PRO A 150 -26.27 15.78 2.37
C PRO A 150 -25.98 16.06 0.89
N ILE A 151 -26.19 15.05 0.04
CA ILE A 151 -25.95 15.16 -1.40
C ILE A 151 -27.09 15.92 -2.05
N ASP A 152 -26.76 16.97 -2.78
CA ASP A 152 -27.64 17.71 -3.67
C ASP A 152 -27.16 17.43 -5.11
N GLU A 153 -27.89 16.57 -5.83
CA GLU A 153 -27.48 16.09 -7.17
C GLU A 153 -27.27 17.25 -8.17
N ASP A 154 -28.01 18.33 -8.02
CA ASP A 154 -27.94 19.52 -8.91
C ASP A 154 -26.68 20.38 -8.63
N LYS A 155 -25.96 20.12 -7.52
CA LYS A 155 -24.79 20.88 -7.07
C LYS A 155 -23.51 20.03 -6.96
N LEU A 156 -23.56 18.75 -7.32
CA LEU A 156 -22.36 17.94 -7.31
C LEU A 156 -21.35 18.46 -8.35
N ASP A 157 -20.16 18.85 -7.85
CA ASP A 157 -19.04 19.27 -8.69
C ASP A 157 -17.91 18.22 -8.56
N PRO A 158 -17.46 17.59 -9.67
CA PRO A 158 -16.31 16.67 -9.65
C PRO A 158 -15.05 17.28 -9.03
N MET A 159 -14.90 18.61 -9.07
CA MET A 159 -13.77 19.31 -8.45
C MET A 159 -13.71 19.16 -6.93
N ASP A 160 -14.82 18.96 -6.26
CA ASP A 160 -14.90 18.75 -4.82
C ASP A 160 -14.26 17.42 -4.38
N ASN A 161 -14.13 16.44 -5.28
CA ASN A 161 -13.40 15.18 -5.03
C ASN A 161 -11.96 15.19 -5.56
N LEU A 162 -11.41 16.36 -5.87
CA LEU A 162 -10.04 16.55 -6.34
C LEU A 162 -9.20 17.41 -5.37
N GLU A 163 -9.75 17.81 -4.23
CA GLU A 163 -9.09 18.73 -3.29
C GLU A 163 -7.72 18.20 -2.80
N GLU A 164 -7.54 16.87 -2.71
CA GLU A 164 -6.29 16.22 -2.28
C GLU A 164 -5.30 15.96 -3.43
N PHE A 165 -5.72 16.15 -4.69
CA PHE A 165 -4.93 15.79 -5.86
C PHE A 165 -4.38 17.04 -6.56
N ASN A 166 -3.09 17.29 -6.40
CA ASN A 166 -2.45 18.50 -6.90
C ASN A 166 -1.20 18.19 -7.75
N SER A 167 -0.76 19.18 -8.50
CA SER A 167 0.55 19.14 -9.12
C SER A 167 1.63 19.13 -8.05
N ILE A 168 2.60 18.23 -8.21
CA ILE A 168 3.78 18.16 -7.34
C ILE A 168 4.54 19.48 -7.34
N THR A 169 4.85 20.00 -6.15
CA THR A 169 5.63 21.22 -5.95
C THR A 169 7.13 20.96 -6.12
N ASP A 170 7.91 22.02 -6.28
CA ASP A 170 9.38 21.90 -6.39
C ASP A 170 9.98 21.36 -5.09
N GLU A 171 9.42 21.73 -3.92
CA GLU A 171 9.84 21.25 -2.61
C GLU A 171 9.60 19.74 -2.45
N GLU A 172 8.43 19.26 -2.87
CA GLU A 172 8.12 17.83 -2.87
C GLU A 172 9.00 17.06 -3.83
N LEU A 173 9.27 17.63 -5.01
CA LEU A 173 10.15 17.03 -6.01
C LEU A 173 11.59 16.89 -5.48
N ASP A 174 12.12 17.91 -4.81
CA ASP A 174 13.43 17.87 -4.16
C ASP A 174 13.47 16.84 -3.02
N ALA A 175 12.38 16.72 -2.22
CA ALA A 175 12.25 15.71 -1.19
C ALA A 175 12.27 14.30 -1.77
N TYR A 176 11.51 14.02 -2.84
CA TYR A 176 11.54 12.74 -3.54
C TYR A 176 12.94 12.44 -4.10
N LYS A 177 13.59 13.43 -4.73
CA LYS A 177 14.95 13.27 -5.26
C LYS A 177 15.95 12.88 -4.19
N LYS A 178 15.89 13.51 -3.02
CA LYS A 178 16.72 13.16 -1.86
C LYS A 178 16.46 11.73 -1.40
N LYS A 179 15.19 11.39 -1.11
CA LYS A 179 14.79 10.07 -0.61
C LYS A 179 15.14 8.94 -1.59
N VAL A 180 14.89 9.11 -2.88
CA VAL A 180 15.22 8.12 -3.92
C VAL A 180 16.73 7.95 -4.07
N ASN A 181 17.53 9.01 -3.98
CA ASN A 181 18.99 8.89 -4.00
C ASN A 181 19.51 8.09 -2.80
N GLU A 182 19.00 8.35 -1.60
CA GLU A 182 19.35 7.61 -0.39
C GLU A 182 18.91 6.14 -0.48
N ALA A 183 17.68 5.87 -0.94
CA ALA A 183 17.14 4.53 -1.14
C ALA A 183 17.94 3.73 -2.17
N SER A 184 18.20 4.30 -3.34
CA SER A 184 18.97 3.66 -4.42
C SER A 184 20.40 3.30 -4.00
N ALA A 185 21.03 4.10 -3.13
CA ALA A 185 22.36 3.84 -2.60
C ALA A 185 22.42 2.61 -1.67
N THR A 186 21.29 2.06 -1.22
CA THR A 186 21.25 0.84 -0.39
C THR A 186 21.49 -0.44 -1.17
N GLY A 187 21.37 -0.42 -2.51
CA GLY A 187 21.43 -1.60 -3.38
C GLY A 187 20.16 -2.45 -3.38
N ARG A 188 19.08 -1.98 -2.72
CA ARG A 188 17.73 -2.58 -2.78
C ARG A 188 16.94 -2.03 -3.96
N ALA A 189 15.92 -2.76 -4.38
CA ALA A 189 14.94 -2.25 -5.34
C ALA A 189 14.10 -1.14 -4.70
N VAL A 190 13.95 -0.03 -5.42
CA VAL A 190 13.20 1.13 -4.95
C VAL A 190 11.75 1.03 -5.42
N VAL A 191 10.83 0.98 -4.46
CA VAL A 191 9.38 1.01 -4.68
C VAL A 191 8.86 2.38 -4.25
N ALA A 192 8.31 3.14 -5.19
CA ALA A 192 7.85 4.49 -4.91
C ALA A 192 6.33 4.61 -4.90
N SER A 193 5.81 5.38 -3.94
CA SER A 193 4.43 5.84 -3.86
C SER A 193 4.45 7.36 -4.00
N PHE A 194 4.16 7.86 -5.19
CA PHE A 194 4.24 9.29 -5.45
C PHE A 194 2.95 10.06 -5.11
N GLY A 195 1.86 9.34 -4.82
CA GLY A 195 0.54 9.94 -4.65
C GLY A 195 -0.02 10.46 -5.98
N GLY A 196 -1.02 11.33 -5.88
CA GLY A 196 -1.62 12.00 -7.05
C GLY A 196 -2.66 11.19 -7.80
N THR A 197 -2.82 9.90 -7.52
CA THR A 197 -3.88 9.05 -8.07
C THR A 197 -4.49 8.18 -6.99
N ALA A 198 -5.81 8.27 -6.82
CA ALA A 198 -6.55 7.31 -6.01
C ALA A 198 -7.50 6.48 -6.89
N LEU A 199 -8.07 7.09 -7.93
CA LEU A 199 -9.01 6.47 -8.87
C LEU A 199 -10.08 5.61 -8.14
N GLY A 200 -10.64 6.17 -7.05
CA GLY A 200 -11.66 5.53 -6.25
C GLY A 200 -11.15 4.62 -5.14
N ASP A 201 -9.90 4.72 -4.74
CA ASP A 201 -9.40 4.05 -3.54
C ASP A 201 -10.20 4.50 -2.30
N VAL A 202 -10.86 3.53 -1.67
CA VAL A 202 -11.78 3.78 -0.55
C VAL A 202 -11.08 4.37 0.68
N ALA A 203 -9.77 4.23 0.81
CA ALA A 203 -9.01 4.88 1.89
C ALA A 203 -8.97 6.41 1.74
N PHE A 204 -9.04 6.92 0.51
CA PHE A 204 -9.04 8.36 0.23
C PHE A 204 -10.45 8.97 0.14
N VAL A 205 -11.48 8.16 -0.14
CA VAL A 205 -12.87 8.67 -0.27
C VAL A 205 -13.31 9.54 0.92
N PRO A 206 -13.06 9.19 2.20
CA PRO A 206 -13.49 10.01 3.33
C PRO A 206 -12.80 11.38 3.44
N GLY A 207 -11.72 11.62 2.70
CA GLY A 207 -10.98 12.87 2.73
C GLY A 207 -10.40 13.19 4.10
N MET A 208 -9.72 12.23 4.73
CA MET A 208 -9.25 12.34 6.12
C MET A 208 -8.24 13.48 6.32
N GLY A 209 -7.50 13.87 5.29
CA GLY A 209 -6.58 15.02 5.31
C GLY A 209 -7.26 16.36 5.10
N LEU A 210 -8.55 16.40 4.77
CA LEU A 210 -9.31 17.63 4.55
C LEU A 210 -10.03 18.07 5.82
N LYS A 211 -9.99 19.37 6.13
CA LYS A 211 -10.68 19.97 7.28
C LYS A 211 -12.21 19.99 7.04
N GLU A 212 -12.63 20.38 5.87
CA GLU A 212 -14.04 20.49 5.44
C GLU A 212 -14.22 19.77 4.09
N PRO A 213 -14.24 18.41 4.06
CA PRO A 213 -14.34 17.65 2.83
C PRO A 213 -15.67 17.90 2.12
N LYS A 214 -15.61 18.12 0.81
CA LYS A 214 -16.75 18.31 -0.08
C LYS A 214 -16.90 17.15 -1.05
N GLY A 215 -18.00 17.13 -1.80
CA GLY A 215 -18.28 16.08 -2.76
C GLY A 215 -18.76 14.80 -2.12
N ILE A 216 -18.44 13.65 -2.72
CA ILE A 216 -18.84 12.34 -2.22
C ILE A 216 -17.73 11.79 -1.31
N ARG A 217 -18.04 11.68 -0.02
CA ARG A 217 -17.10 11.29 1.06
C ARG A 217 -17.54 10.06 1.87
N SER A 218 -18.73 9.52 1.58
CA SER A 218 -19.18 8.21 2.07
C SER A 218 -18.72 7.11 1.12
N VAL A 219 -18.11 6.07 1.66
CA VAL A 219 -17.72 4.88 0.89
C VAL A 219 -18.92 4.21 0.24
N VAL A 220 -20.08 4.19 0.94
CA VAL A 220 -21.34 3.65 0.40
C VAL A 220 -21.81 4.46 -0.80
N GLU A 221 -21.89 5.80 -0.67
CA GLU A 221 -22.28 6.69 -1.76
C GLU A 221 -21.31 6.64 -2.94
N TRP A 222 -20.02 6.44 -2.66
CA TRP A 222 -19.00 6.25 -3.68
C TRP A 222 -19.25 5.00 -4.52
N TYR A 223 -19.49 3.85 -3.89
CA TYR A 223 -19.84 2.62 -4.62
C TYR A 223 -21.17 2.75 -5.35
N MET A 224 -22.19 3.41 -4.78
CA MET A 224 -23.43 3.70 -5.50
C MET A 224 -23.18 4.57 -6.74
N SER A 225 -22.24 5.51 -6.67
CA SER A 225 -21.87 6.37 -7.80
C SER A 225 -21.26 5.62 -8.97
N THR A 226 -20.66 4.45 -8.76
CA THR A 226 -20.13 3.61 -9.86
C THR A 226 -21.22 3.12 -10.81
N VAL A 227 -22.49 3.19 -10.38
CA VAL A 227 -23.67 2.82 -11.19
C VAL A 227 -24.54 4.03 -11.50
N MET A 228 -24.73 4.94 -10.53
CA MET A 228 -25.70 6.03 -10.63
C MET A 228 -25.11 7.35 -11.14
N ARG A 229 -23.79 7.57 -10.99
CA ARG A 229 -23.13 8.86 -11.28
C ARG A 229 -21.84 8.64 -12.08
N GLN A 230 -21.89 7.79 -13.12
CA GLN A 230 -20.68 7.40 -13.87
C GLN A 230 -20.00 8.59 -14.55
N GLU A 231 -20.76 9.53 -15.14
CA GLU A 231 -20.19 10.75 -15.75
C GLU A 231 -19.41 11.60 -14.73
N TYR A 232 -19.91 11.69 -13.50
CA TYR A 232 -19.24 12.38 -12.39
C TYR A 232 -17.90 11.70 -12.06
N LEU A 233 -17.89 10.38 -11.94
CA LEU A 233 -16.66 9.61 -11.65
C LEU A 233 -15.67 9.64 -12.83
N HIS A 234 -16.15 9.57 -14.08
CA HIS A 234 -15.31 9.70 -15.26
C HIS A 234 -14.55 11.04 -15.28
N GLU A 235 -15.23 12.14 -14.94
CA GLU A 235 -14.56 13.45 -14.90
C GLU A 235 -13.52 13.53 -13.78
N ILE A 236 -13.81 12.98 -12.58
CA ILE A 236 -12.84 12.87 -11.50
C ILE A 236 -11.62 12.05 -11.96
N PHE A 237 -11.83 10.85 -12.52
CA PHE A 237 -10.75 9.96 -12.92
C PHE A 237 -9.92 10.54 -14.07
N ARG A 238 -10.58 11.19 -15.03
CA ARG A 238 -9.88 11.87 -16.10
C ARG A 238 -8.92 12.92 -15.57
N ARG A 239 -9.38 13.78 -14.64
CA ARG A 239 -8.55 14.83 -14.04
C ARG A 239 -7.45 14.30 -13.16
N GLN A 240 -7.73 13.31 -12.34
CA GLN A 240 -6.69 12.64 -11.54
C GLN A 240 -5.60 12.04 -12.45
N THR A 241 -6.00 11.42 -13.56
CA THR A 241 -5.05 10.87 -14.55
C THR A 241 -4.20 11.96 -15.20
N ASP A 242 -4.81 13.12 -15.56
CA ASP A 242 -4.07 14.27 -16.11
C ASP A 242 -3.01 14.78 -15.11
N ILE A 243 -3.38 14.94 -13.84
CA ILE A 243 -2.49 15.39 -12.76
C ILE A 243 -1.35 14.36 -12.56
N ALA A 244 -1.70 13.08 -12.51
CA ALA A 244 -0.72 12.01 -12.29
C ALA A 244 0.32 11.95 -13.40
N ILE A 245 -0.08 12.00 -14.67
CA ILE A 245 0.82 11.99 -15.81
C ILE A 245 1.76 13.19 -15.76
N ALA A 246 1.22 14.39 -15.51
CA ALA A 246 2.05 15.60 -15.38
C ALA A 246 3.06 15.50 -14.21
N ASN A 247 2.67 14.86 -13.10
CA ASN A 247 3.56 14.61 -11.96
C ASN A 247 4.62 13.55 -12.29
N TYR A 248 4.27 12.46 -12.98
CA TYR A 248 5.23 11.45 -13.40
C TYR A 248 6.27 11.99 -14.39
N GLU A 249 5.88 12.91 -15.29
CA GLU A 249 6.83 13.59 -16.18
C GLU A 249 7.90 14.35 -15.40
N LYS A 250 7.50 15.16 -14.40
CA LYS A 250 8.44 15.88 -13.54
C LYS A 250 9.32 14.93 -12.73
N LEU A 251 8.72 13.89 -12.13
CA LEU A 251 9.43 12.92 -11.32
C LEU A 251 10.45 12.13 -12.15
N TRP A 252 10.06 11.64 -13.33
CA TRP A 252 10.99 10.93 -14.22
C TRP A 252 12.19 11.79 -14.61
N ALA A 253 11.98 13.06 -14.91
CA ALA A 253 13.06 13.98 -15.28
C ALA A 253 14.15 14.11 -14.21
N VAL A 254 13.82 13.93 -12.91
CA VAL A 254 14.78 14.07 -11.79
C VAL A 254 15.21 12.75 -11.17
N LEU A 255 14.41 11.69 -11.26
CA LEU A 255 14.66 10.39 -10.63
C LEU A 255 15.25 9.36 -11.59
N GLY A 256 14.83 9.38 -12.87
CA GLY A 256 15.26 8.44 -13.89
C GLY A 256 15.05 6.98 -13.49
N ASP A 257 16.02 6.14 -13.79
CA ASP A 257 16.03 4.68 -13.58
C ASP A 257 16.35 4.24 -12.13
N LYS A 258 16.41 5.17 -11.17
CA LYS A 258 16.68 4.86 -9.76
C LYS A 258 15.49 4.21 -9.06
N VAL A 259 14.29 4.41 -9.56
CA VAL A 259 13.06 3.75 -9.13
C VAL A 259 12.83 2.50 -9.98
N ASP A 260 12.45 1.39 -9.37
CA ASP A 260 12.16 0.13 -10.06
C ASP A 260 10.65 -0.08 -10.25
N VAL A 261 9.87 0.31 -9.23
CA VAL A 261 8.42 0.06 -9.17
C VAL A 261 7.69 1.30 -8.68
N VAL A 262 6.54 1.60 -9.29
CA VAL A 262 5.63 2.67 -8.87
C VAL A 262 4.28 2.08 -8.47
N LEU A 263 3.89 2.26 -7.21
CA LEU A 263 2.52 2.01 -6.73
C LEU A 263 1.63 3.16 -7.21
N THR A 264 0.77 2.88 -8.18
CA THR A 264 -0.05 3.92 -8.81
C THR A 264 -1.40 4.14 -8.14
N CYS A 265 -2.03 3.08 -7.62
CA CYS A 265 -3.25 3.22 -6.82
C CYS A 265 -3.56 1.96 -6.00
N GLY A 266 -4.34 2.15 -4.92
CA GLY A 266 -4.79 1.12 -3.99
C GLY A 266 -6.29 0.80 -4.07
N THR A 267 -6.98 1.13 -5.18
CA THR A 267 -8.41 0.88 -5.33
C THR A 267 -8.75 -0.60 -5.19
N ASP A 268 -9.50 -0.96 -4.16
CA ASP A 268 -10.00 -2.31 -3.95
C ASP A 268 -11.21 -2.61 -4.85
N PHE A 269 -11.18 -3.78 -5.49
CA PHE A 269 -12.25 -4.26 -6.36
C PHE A 269 -12.95 -5.51 -5.84
N GLY A 270 -12.50 -6.07 -4.73
CA GLY A 270 -13.06 -7.32 -4.23
C GLY A 270 -13.25 -7.39 -2.71
N SER A 271 -14.29 -8.13 -2.33
CA SER A 271 -14.49 -8.66 -0.98
C SER A 271 -13.90 -10.08 -0.88
N GLN A 272 -14.13 -10.77 0.24
CA GLN A 272 -13.76 -12.18 0.38
C GLN A 272 -14.51 -13.09 -0.61
N GLU A 273 -15.72 -12.74 -1.03
CA GLU A 273 -16.62 -13.59 -1.80
C GLU A 273 -16.85 -13.17 -3.24
N SER A 274 -16.71 -11.86 -3.56
CA SER A 274 -17.06 -11.32 -4.88
C SER A 274 -16.37 -9.98 -5.15
N GLN A 275 -16.43 -9.53 -6.41
CA GLN A 275 -16.07 -8.17 -6.79
C GLN A 275 -17.10 -7.14 -6.27
N PHE A 276 -16.66 -5.90 -6.13
CA PHE A 276 -17.53 -4.75 -5.82
C PHE A 276 -18.26 -4.20 -7.05
N CYS A 277 -17.77 -4.47 -8.26
CA CYS A 277 -18.40 -4.07 -9.51
C CYS A 277 -18.36 -5.22 -10.52
N SER A 278 -19.21 -5.16 -11.56
CA SER A 278 -19.12 -6.11 -12.68
C SER A 278 -17.89 -5.83 -13.55
N VAL A 279 -17.51 -6.80 -14.38
CA VAL A 279 -16.40 -6.66 -15.35
C VAL A 279 -16.70 -5.53 -16.32
N GLU A 280 -17.97 -5.38 -16.72
CA GLU A 280 -18.42 -4.32 -17.65
C GLU A 280 -18.22 -2.95 -17.04
N VAL A 281 -18.63 -2.75 -15.78
CA VAL A 281 -18.44 -1.48 -15.04
C VAL A 281 -16.95 -1.19 -14.85
N PHE A 282 -16.12 -2.19 -14.53
CA PHE A 282 -14.67 -2.02 -14.47
C PHE A 282 -14.09 -1.56 -15.82
N ASN A 283 -14.47 -2.23 -16.90
CA ASN A 283 -13.98 -1.94 -18.25
C ASN A 283 -14.41 -0.56 -18.75
N GLU A 284 -15.59 -0.12 -18.36
CA GLU A 284 -16.11 1.21 -18.73
C GLU A 284 -15.48 2.32 -17.90
N LEU A 285 -15.50 2.17 -16.57
CA LEU A 285 -15.19 3.28 -15.66
C LEU A 285 -13.71 3.40 -15.31
N TRP A 286 -12.95 2.29 -15.12
CA TRP A 286 -11.56 2.34 -14.66
C TRP A 286 -10.52 2.03 -15.73
N LEU A 287 -10.77 1.02 -16.56
CA LEU A 287 -9.79 0.53 -17.52
C LEU A 287 -9.23 1.61 -18.45
N PRO A 288 -10.03 2.56 -19.01
CA PRO A 288 -9.50 3.60 -19.90
C PRO A 288 -8.51 4.54 -19.18
N HIS A 289 -8.79 4.87 -17.92
CA HIS A 289 -7.95 5.78 -17.12
C HIS A 289 -6.66 5.09 -16.67
N TYR A 290 -6.75 3.84 -16.21
CA TYR A 290 -5.58 3.03 -15.89
C TYR A 290 -4.67 2.83 -17.10
N ARG A 291 -5.23 2.42 -18.24
CA ARG A 291 -4.46 2.23 -19.47
C ARG A 291 -3.72 3.50 -19.85
N ARG A 292 -4.40 4.63 -19.92
CA ARG A 292 -3.79 5.92 -20.28
C ARG A 292 -2.60 6.29 -19.38
N MET A 293 -2.73 6.07 -18.09
CA MET A 293 -1.67 6.33 -17.11
C MET A 293 -0.51 5.35 -17.26
N ASN A 294 -0.80 4.05 -17.35
CA ASN A 294 0.21 3.00 -17.40
C ASN A 294 0.95 2.99 -18.74
N ASP A 295 0.25 3.25 -19.87
CA ASP A 295 0.87 3.41 -21.18
C ASP A 295 1.89 4.54 -21.14
N TRP A 296 1.55 5.70 -20.56
CA TRP A 296 2.50 6.80 -20.40
C TRP A 296 3.75 6.36 -19.62
N ILE A 297 3.58 5.64 -18.49
CA ILE A 297 4.71 5.14 -17.68
C ILE A 297 5.59 4.21 -18.51
N HIS A 298 5.01 3.26 -19.23
CA HIS A 298 5.75 2.28 -20.03
C HIS A 298 6.46 2.90 -21.23
N GLU A 299 5.85 3.91 -21.88
CA GLU A 299 6.41 4.57 -23.04
C GLU A 299 7.58 5.52 -22.69
N HIS A 300 7.54 6.12 -21.48
CA HIS A 300 8.49 7.20 -21.12
C HIS A 300 9.46 6.79 -20.02
N THR A 301 9.25 5.68 -19.32
CA THR A 301 10.05 5.30 -18.14
C THR A 301 10.50 3.84 -18.21
N THR A 302 11.35 3.44 -17.26
CA THR A 302 11.71 2.04 -17.01
C THR A 302 10.97 1.45 -15.83
N TRP A 303 10.06 2.19 -15.23
CA TRP A 303 9.33 1.79 -14.02
C TRP A 303 8.30 0.70 -14.31
N LYS A 304 8.14 -0.21 -13.35
CA LYS A 304 7.09 -1.21 -13.35
C LYS A 304 5.88 -0.74 -12.55
N VAL A 305 4.69 -1.02 -13.06
CA VAL A 305 3.44 -0.51 -12.50
C VAL A 305 2.82 -1.51 -11.54
N PHE A 306 2.66 -1.08 -10.30
CA PHE A 306 2.15 -1.90 -9.20
C PHE A 306 0.68 -1.53 -8.91
N LYS A 307 -0.20 -2.53 -8.95
CA LYS A 307 -1.61 -2.43 -8.54
C LYS A 307 -1.83 -3.13 -7.21
N HIS A 308 -2.38 -2.40 -6.25
CA HIS A 308 -2.99 -3.02 -5.09
C HIS A 308 -4.51 -3.14 -5.28
N SER A 309 -5.05 -4.32 -4.97
CA SER A 309 -6.49 -4.55 -4.89
C SER A 309 -6.77 -5.83 -4.10
N CYS A 310 -7.39 -5.69 -2.93
CA CYS A 310 -7.81 -6.82 -2.11
C CYS A 310 -8.95 -7.62 -2.74
N GLY A 311 -9.13 -8.85 -2.25
CA GLY A 311 -10.33 -9.66 -2.43
C GLY A 311 -10.34 -10.61 -3.61
N ALA A 312 -11.53 -11.09 -3.93
CA ALA A 312 -11.83 -12.03 -5.00
C ALA A 312 -11.89 -11.33 -6.36
N ILE A 313 -10.73 -11.04 -6.97
CA ILE A 313 -10.60 -10.18 -8.15
C ILE A 313 -10.32 -10.92 -9.46
N VAL A 314 -10.33 -12.25 -9.48
CA VAL A 314 -10.02 -13.05 -10.68
C VAL A 314 -10.76 -12.57 -11.94
N PRO A 315 -12.07 -12.25 -11.92
CA PRO A 315 -12.78 -11.84 -13.12
C PRO A 315 -12.26 -10.54 -13.78
N ILE A 316 -11.60 -9.65 -13.01
CA ILE A 316 -11.07 -8.40 -13.54
C ILE A 316 -9.56 -8.47 -13.85
N LEU A 317 -8.87 -9.57 -13.54
CA LEU A 317 -7.40 -9.67 -13.77
C LEU A 317 -7.02 -9.47 -15.24
N LEU A 318 -7.81 -9.98 -16.19
CA LEU A 318 -7.57 -9.73 -17.61
C LEU A 318 -7.68 -8.24 -17.95
N GLY A 319 -8.65 -7.54 -17.37
CA GLY A 319 -8.78 -6.09 -17.54
C GLY A 319 -7.61 -5.31 -16.91
N LEU A 320 -7.08 -5.77 -15.79
CA LEU A 320 -5.87 -5.16 -15.18
C LEU A 320 -4.62 -5.38 -16.04
N ILE A 321 -4.47 -6.58 -16.62
CA ILE A 321 -3.38 -6.86 -17.60
C ILE A 321 -3.53 -5.95 -18.83
N GLU A 322 -4.75 -5.85 -19.37
CA GLU A 322 -5.07 -4.99 -20.51
C GLU A 322 -4.82 -3.50 -20.20
N ALA A 323 -5.03 -3.10 -18.96
CA ALA A 323 -4.71 -1.76 -18.46
C ALA A 323 -3.21 -1.51 -18.26
N GLY A 324 -2.34 -2.50 -18.48
CA GLY A 324 -0.89 -2.36 -18.41
C GLY A 324 -0.29 -2.48 -17.01
N PHE A 325 -0.96 -3.13 -16.05
CA PHE A 325 -0.32 -3.42 -14.77
C PHE A 325 0.67 -4.57 -14.89
N ASP A 326 1.89 -4.38 -14.38
CA ASP A 326 2.94 -5.41 -14.33
C ASP A 326 2.85 -6.28 -13.08
N ILE A 327 2.32 -5.71 -11.99
CA ILE A 327 2.35 -6.29 -10.65
C ILE A 327 0.96 -6.25 -10.02
N ILE A 328 0.56 -7.36 -9.42
CA ILE A 328 -0.66 -7.43 -8.58
C ILE A 328 -0.31 -7.71 -7.12
N ASN A 329 -0.91 -6.95 -6.22
CA ASN A 329 -0.86 -7.08 -4.76
C ASN A 329 -2.25 -6.75 -4.15
N PRO A 330 -2.64 -7.39 -3.07
CA PRO A 330 -2.09 -8.64 -2.60
C PRO A 330 -2.53 -9.80 -3.51
N VAL A 331 -1.87 -10.93 -3.37
CA VAL A 331 -2.47 -12.19 -3.82
C VAL A 331 -3.25 -12.75 -2.65
N GLN A 332 -4.55 -12.41 -2.57
CA GLN A 332 -5.37 -12.75 -1.39
C GLN A 332 -5.87 -14.19 -1.47
N ILE A 333 -4.95 -15.13 -1.25
CA ILE A 333 -5.11 -16.58 -1.45
C ILE A 333 -6.29 -17.22 -0.69
N ASN A 334 -6.83 -16.55 0.32
CA ASN A 334 -7.99 -16.97 1.09
C ASN A 334 -9.32 -16.37 0.62
N ALA A 335 -9.29 -15.53 -0.44
CA ALA A 335 -10.49 -15.04 -1.10
C ALA A 335 -10.97 -16.03 -2.16
N LYS A 336 -12.26 -15.99 -2.46
CA LYS A 336 -12.92 -16.93 -3.39
C LYS A 336 -12.30 -16.86 -4.79
N GLY A 337 -11.90 -18.00 -5.30
CA GLY A 337 -11.30 -18.15 -6.64
C GLY A 337 -9.83 -17.77 -6.72
N MET A 338 -9.21 -17.25 -5.65
CA MET A 338 -7.81 -16.80 -5.64
C MET A 338 -6.80 -17.92 -5.32
N ASP A 339 -7.00 -19.10 -5.89
CA ASP A 339 -6.08 -20.24 -5.75
C ASP A 339 -4.72 -19.94 -6.41
N SER A 340 -3.64 -20.04 -5.62
CA SER A 340 -2.28 -19.71 -6.07
C SER A 340 -1.84 -20.49 -7.29
N GLY A 341 -2.20 -21.78 -7.37
CA GLY A 341 -1.81 -22.65 -8.50
C GLY A 341 -2.55 -22.25 -9.79
N MET A 342 -3.84 -21.93 -9.67
CA MET A 342 -4.62 -21.42 -10.80
C MET A 342 -4.10 -20.07 -11.26
N LEU A 343 -3.89 -19.12 -10.33
CA LEU A 343 -3.38 -17.79 -10.63
C LEU A 343 -2.03 -17.86 -11.35
N LYS A 344 -1.10 -18.68 -10.83
CA LYS A 344 0.22 -18.85 -11.45
C LYS A 344 0.14 -19.42 -12.85
N ARG A 345 -0.73 -20.41 -13.08
CA ARG A 345 -0.90 -21.05 -14.39
C ARG A 345 -1.54 -20.11 -15.42
N GLU A 346 -2.59 -19.38 -15.03
CA GLU A 346 -3.40 -18.58 -15.96
C GLU A 346 -2.83 -17.17 -16.21
N PHE A 347 -2.22 -16.56 -15.18
CA PHE A 347 -1.80 -15.15 -15.24
C PHE A 347 -0.31 -14.93 -15.00
N GLY A 348 0.43 -15.96 -14.55
CA GLY A 348 1.83 -15.84 -14.14
C GLY A 348 2.83 -15.51 -15.25
N SER A 349 2.42 -15.55 -16.53
CA SER A 349 3.22 -15.06 -17.67
C SER A 349 3.06 -13.57 -17.94
N HIS A 350 2.04 -12.93 -17.33
CA HIS A 350 1.69 -11.53 -17.56
C HIS A 350 1.86 -10.67 -16.30
N LEU A 351 1.64 -11.25 -15.11
CA LEU A 351 1.68 -10.54 -13.85
C LEU A 351 2.76 -11.08 -12.93
N THR A 352 3.52 -10.18 -12.33
CA THR A 352 4.32 -10.50 -11.15
C THR A 352 3.40 -10.49 -9.92
N PHE A 353 3.38 -11.60 -9.19
CA PHE A 353 2.65 -11.71 -7.93
C PHE A 353 3.49 -11.13 -6.79
N TRP A 354 2.97 -10.10 -6.12
CA TRP A 354 3.63 -9.46 -5.00
C TRP A 354 2.79 -9.67 -3.74
N GLY A 355 3.19 -10.62 -2.91
CA GLY A 355 2.42 -11.09 -1.77
C GLY A 355 1.76 -12.46 -1.99
N GLY A 356 0.90 -12.87 -1.05
CA GLY A 356 0.30 -14.21 -1.07
C GLY A 356 1.19 -15.29 -0.47
N GLY A 357 2.35 -14.92 0.07
CA GLY A 357 3.29 -15.87 0.68
C GLY A 357 2.80 -16.51 1.97
N VAL A 358 1.93 -15.80 2.72
CA VAL A 358 1.26 -16.34 3.90
C VAL A 358 -0.06 -15.64 4.15
N ASP A 359 -1.10 -16.41 4.51
CA ASP A 359 -2.41 -15.90 4.92
C ASP A 359 -2.29 -15.14 6.25
N THR A 360 -2.68 -13.86 6.23
CA THR A 360 -2.63 -12.95 7.38
C THR A 360 -3.89 -12.96 8.24
N GLN A 361 -4.96 -13.62 7.82
CA GLN A 361 -6.22 -13.66 8.57
C GLN A 361 -6.31 -14.86 9.52
N LYS A 362 -5.77 -16.00 9.12
CA LYS A 362 -5.88 -17.26 9.89
C LYS A 362 -4.53 -17.88 10.17
N MET A 363 -3.72 -18.08 9.12
CA MET A 363 -2.48 -18.84 9.24
C MET A 363 -1.45 -18.08 10.09
N LEU A 364 -1.08 -16.88 9.70
CA LEU A 364 -0.01 -16.13 10.36
C LEU A 364 -0.34 -15.76 11.83
N PRO A 365 -1.57 -15.31 12.19
CA PRO A 365 -1.88 -14.97 13.57
C PRO A 365 -2.16 -16.20 14.48
N PHE A 366 -2.64 -17.31 13.95
CA PHE A 366 -3.18 -18.41 14.77
C PHE A 366 -2.55 -19.79 14.51
N GLY A 367 -1.73 -19.92 13.47
CA GLY A 367 -0.99 -21.16 13.18
C GLY A 367 0.19 -21.36 14.12
N THR A 368 0.69 -22.57 14.19
CA THR A 368 1.97 -22.90 14.86
C THR A 368 3.15 -22.54 13.94
N PRO A 369 4.36 -22.30 14.48
CA PRO A 369 5.56 -22.05 13.68
C PRO A 369 5.83 -23.11 12.59
N ASP A 370 5.55 -24.38 12.84
CA ASP A 370 5.72 -25.46 11.87
C ASP A 370 4.67 -25.43 10.76
N GLU A 371 3.44 -25.05 11.07
CA GLU A 371 2.39 -24.84 10.06
C GLU A 371 2.72 -23.64 9.18
N ILE A 372 3.19 -22.53 9.77
CA ILE A 372 3.66 -21.35 9.04
C ILE A 372 4.78 -21.73 8.07
N ARG A 373 5.82 -22.45 8.56
CA ARG A 373 6.93 -22.87 7.71
C ARG A 373 6.47 -23.70 6.50
N ARG A 374 5.61 -24.69 6.73
CA ARG A 374 5.08 -25.55 5.65
C ARG A 374 4.24 -24.74 4.65
N HIS A 375 3.40 -23.83 5.15
CA HIS A 375 2.55 -22.98 4.31
C HIS A 375 3.39 -22.05 3.43
N VAL A 376 4.38 -21.37 4.01
CA VAL A 376 5.30 -20.46 3.30
C VAL A 376 6.06 -21.21 2.21
N LEU A 377 6.64 -22.35 2.53
CA LEU A 377 7.39 -23.17 1.54
C LEU A 377 6.48 -23.62 0.38
N GLY A 378 5.25 -24.04 0.67
CA GLY A 378 4.26 -24.40 -0.36
C GLY A 378 3.88 -23.23 -1.25
N GLN A 379 3.67 -22.02 -0.69
CA GLN A 379 3.40 -20.83 -1.51
C GLN A 379 4.61 -20.43 -2.37
N CYS A 380 5.82 -20.52 -1.81
CA CYS A 380 7.06 -20.26 -2.55
C CYS A 380 7.25 -21.23 -3.72
N GLU A 381 6.96 -22.53 -3.53
CA GLU A 381 7.03 -23.55 -4.58
C GLU A 381 6.04 -23.25 -5.71
N ILE A 382 4.82 -22.80 -5.40
CA ILE A 382 3.77 -22.52 -6.38
C ILE A 382 4.04 -21.19 -7.09
N LEU A 383 4.09 -20.08 -6.34
CA LEU A 383 4.16 -18.73 -6.91
C LEU A 383 5.55 -18.39 -7.43
N GLY A 384 6.61 -18.92 -6.81
CA GLY A 384 8.01 -18.68 -7.20
C GLY A 384 8.46 -19.45 -8.44
N LYS A 385 7.67 -20.46 -8.89
CA LYS A 385 7.99 -21.26 -10.06
C LYS A 385 8.19 -20.36 -11.29
N ASP A 386 9.32 -20.51 -11.97
CA ASP A 386 9.66 -19.76 -13.20
C ASP A 386 9.73 -18.23 -13.02
N GLY A 387 9.98 -17.73 -11.79
CA GLY A 387 10.06 -16.29 -11.50
C GLY A 387 8.69 -15.61 -11.37
N GLY A 388 8.62 -14.28 -11.51
CA GLY A 388 7.35 -13.53 -11.42
C GLY A 388 6.72 -13.54 -10.02
N PHE A 389 7.55 -13.59 -8.96
CA PHE A 389 7.08 -13.58 -7.57
C PHE A 389 8.01 -12.78 -6.67
N VAL A 390 7.44 -11.87 -5.89
CA VAL A 390 8.09 -11.19 -4.78
C VAL A 390 7.35 -11.58 -3.50
N PHE A 391 8.05 -12.18 -2.55
CA PHE A 391 7.44 -12.63 -1.31
C PHE A 391 7.06 -11.44 -0.43
N ASN A 392 5.81 -11.42 -0.05
CA ASN A 392 5.24 -10.66 1.06
C ASN A 392 4.09 -11.49 1.66
N SER A 393 3.63 -11.17 2.85
CA SER A 393 2.36 -11.69 3.38
C SER A 393 1.19 -11.28 2.47
N VAL A 394 0.01 -11.86 2.65
CA VAL A 394 -1.19 -11.46 1.88
C VAL A 394 -1.46 -9.97 2.03
N HIS A 395 -1.34 -9.44 3.23
CA HIS A 395 -1.46 -8.01 3.52
C HIS A 395 -0.51 -7.64 4.67
N ASN A 396 -0.58 -6.42 5.19
CA ASN A 396 0.21 -5.95 6.32
C ASN A 396 0.16 -6.92 7.51
N ILE A 397 1.31 -7.16 8.15
CA ILE A 397 1.40 -7.94 9.38
C ILE A 397 0.82 -7.11 10.53
N GLN A 398 -0.29 -7.59 11.11
CA GLN A 398 -1.08 -6.89 12.10
C GLN A 398 -0.52 -7.02 13.54
N ALA A 399 -1.01 -6.16 14.45
CA ALA A 399 -0.58 -6.08 15.84
C ALA A 399 -0.73 -7.37 16.67
N ASN A 400 -1.68 -8.23 16.31
CA ASN A 400 -1.99 -9.49 16.99
C ASN A 400 -1.15 -10.69 16.53
N VAL A 401 -0.29 -10.51 15.54
CA VAL A 401 0.56 -11.60 15.02
C VAL A 401 1.69 -11.90 16.00
N PRO A 402 1.84 -13.15 16.48
CA PRO A 402 2.96 -13.56 17.32
C PRO A 402 4.28 -13.40 16.56
N VAL A 403 5.29 -12.82 17.22
CA VAL A 403 6.60 -12.61 16.58
C VAL A 403 7.26 -13.93 16.16
N GLU A 404 7.00 -15.01 16.91
CA GLU A 404 7.50 -16.36 16.62
C GLU A 404 7.02 -16.88 15.27
N ASN A 405 5.80 -16.53 14.88
CA ASN A 405 5.22 -16.89 13.58
C ASN A 405 5.88 -16.08 12.44
N VAL A 406 6.15 -14.79 12.66
CA VAL A 406 6.90 -13.96 11.70
C VAL A 406 8.34 -14.51 11.54
N ILE A 407 8.99 -14.90 12.64
CA ILE A 407 10.32 -15.50 12.61
C ILE A 407 10.30 -16.83 11.83
N ALA A 408 9.31 -17.69 12.09
CA ALA A 408 9.18 -18.96 11.38
C ALA A 408 8.98 -18.76 9.86
N MET A 409 8.22 -17.74 9.47
CA MET A 409 8.05 -17.32 8.08
C MET A 409 9.40 -16.87 7.47
N LEU A 410 10.10 -15.95 8.14
CA LEU A 410 11.40 -15.43 7.66
C LEU A 410 12.48 -16.52 7.60
N ASP A 411 12.50 -17.46 8.55
CA ASP A 411 13.44 -18.59 8.54
C ASP A 411 13.14 -19.58 7.42
N ALA A 412 11.86 -19.80 7.08
CA ALA A 412 11.50 -20.60 5.91
C ALA A 412 12.04 -19.99 4.61
N LEU A 413 11.96 -18.66 4.46
CA LEU A 413 12.45 -17.95 3.27
C LEU A 413 13.98 -18.05 3.07
N LYS A 414 14.76 -18.29 4.12
CA LYS A 414 16.21 -18.50 4.01
C LYS A 414 16.58 -19.81 3.34
N THR A 415 15.62 -20.72 3.14
CA THR A 415 15.83 -22.07 2.59
C THR A 415 15.39 -22.21 1.12
N VAL A 416 14.83 -21.18 0.53
CA VAL A 416 14.28 -21.17 -0.85
C VAL A 416 14.82 -20.04 -1.70
#